data_4ec309a69f7a60c54e93743ad05e3ffc
#
_entry.id   4ec309a69f7a60c54e93743ad05e3ffc
#
_cell.length_a   1.000
_cell.length_b   1.000
_cell.length_c   1.000
_cell.angle_alpha   90.00
_cell.angle_beta   90.00
_cell.angle_gamma   90.00
#
_symmetry.space_group_name_H-M   'P 1'
#
loop_
_entity.id
_entity.type
_entity.pdbx_description
1 polymer ?
#
loop_
_entity_poly.entity_id
_entity_poly.type
_entity_poly.pdbx_seq_one_letter_code
_entity_poly.pdbx_strand_id
1 'polypeptide(L)'
;MTATVSFGPWLRATLLGWLLGIVLVVALALAGEGLGIGGSQISVGLGMGLGVGLFQERALRFRIGPSRAWLWASALGLTLPFLVVDLARLLGHPIPYSLYATIIAAGVSAGAAQARLLRPLGIAASAWVTASTVGWTAASLMGALADSFTAWSPVRGVPGALLYLGVVAAGGLLLGAATSVPLRTQAYPGSLE
;
A
#
# COMPACT_ATOMS: atom_id res chain seq x y z
N MET A 1 -16.61 13.97 21.14
CA MET A 1 -15.25 14.40 20.76
C MET A 1 -14.83 13.60 19.54
N THR A 2 -14.82 14.18 18.36
CA THR A 2 -14.42 13.52 17.11
C THR A 2 -12.90 13.64 16.98
N ALA A 3 -12.17 12.58 17.31
CA ALA A 3 -10.74 12.55 17.11
C ALA A 3 -10.43 12.57 15.62
N THR A 4 -9.98 13.69 15.07
CA THR A 4 -9.45 13.74 13.71
C THR A 4 -8.16 12.94 13.63
N VAL A 5 -7.99 12.09 12.61
CA VAL A 5 -6.69 11.45 12.39
C VAL A 5 -5.72 12.57 11.99
N SER A 6 -4.77 12.87 12.86
CA SER A 6 -3.77 13.89 12.56
C SER A 6 -2.84 13.39 11.44
N PHE A 7 -2.41 14.32 10.58
CA PHE A 7 -1.57 14.03 9.42
C PHE A 7 -0.28 13.28 9.78
N GLY A 8 0.44 13.76 10.80
CA GLY A 8 1.72 13.20 11.18
C GLY A 8 1.66 11.72 11.60
N PRO A 9 0.80 11.33 12.56
CA PRO A 9 0.61 9.94 12.93
C PRO A 9 0.18 9.03 11.77
N TRP A 10 -0.69 9.50 10.87
CA TRP A 10 -1.08 8.74 9.69
C TRP A 10 0.10 8.51 8.74
N LEU A 11 0.85 9.58 8.44
CA LEU A 11 2.02 9.51 7.58
C LEU A 11 3.07 8.54 8.14
N ARG A 12 3.37 8.66 9.45
CA ARG A 12 4.30 7.75 10.13
C ARG A 12 3.81 6.31 10.11
N ALA A 13 2.54 6.06 10.37
CA ALA A 13 1.96 4.72 10.33
C ALA A 13 2.09 4.12 8.92
N THR A 14 1.77 4.89 7.87
CA THR A 14 1.89 4.42 6.50
C THR A 14 3.35 4.15 6.12
N LEU A 15 4.29 5.04 6.48
CA LEU A 15 5.71 4.84 6.22
C LEU A 15 6.26 3.59 6.94
N LEU A 16 5.98 3.43 8.23
CA LEU A 16 6.41 2.25 8.98
C LEU A 16 5.80 0.96 8.42
N GLY A 17 4.52 1.03 8.04
CA GLY A 17 3.84 -0.08 7.37
C GLY A 17 4.45 -0.41 6.00
N TRP A 18 4.84 0.60 5.25
CA TRP A 18 5.53 0.46 3.97
C TRP A 18 6.87 -0.26 4.14
N LEU A 19 7.70 0.19 5.08
CA LEU A 19 9.01 -0.41 5.35
C LEU A 19 8.86 -1.87 5.85
N LEU A 20 7.91 -2.13 6.75
CA LEU A 20 7.59 -3.51 7.16
C LEU A 20 7.10 -4.33 5.97
N GLY A 21 6.28 -3.75 5.09
CA GLY A 21 5.78 -4.39 3.88
C GLY A 21 6.92 -4.89 2.99
N ILE A 22 7.94 -4.07 2.76
CA ILE A 22 9.14 -4.47 1.99
C ILE A 22 9.83 -5.68 2.62
N VAL A 23 10.03 -5.66 3.94
CA VAL A 23 10.64 -6.78 4.67
C VAL A 23 9.80 -8.05 4.51
N LEU A 24 8.47 -7.94 4.63
CA LEU A 24 7.56 -9.07 4.48
C LEU A 24 7.55 -9.60 3.04
N VAL A 25 7.60 -8.73 2.02
CA VAL A 25 7.72 -9.15 0.62
C VAL A 25 8.95 -10.03 0.41
N VAL A 26 10.11 -9.58 0.89
CA VAL A 26 11.36 -10.35 0.78
C VAL A 26 11.26 -11.67 1.53
N ALA A 27 10.76 -11.66 2.77
CA ALA A 27 10.62 -12.86 3.58
C ALA A 27 9.67 -13.89 2.94
N LEU A 28 8.53 -13.43 2.41
CA LEU A 28 7.55 -14.28 1.72
C LEU A 28 8.10 -14.83 0.40
N ALA A 29 8.85 -14.02 -0.37
CA ALA A 29 9.48 -14.46 -1.60
C ALA A 29 10.52 -15.57 -1.33
N LEU A 30 11.41 -15.37 -0.33
CA LEU A 30 12.38 -16.38 0.08
C LEU A 30 11.71 -17.68 0.58
N ALA A 31 10.64 -17.56 1.37
CA ALA A 31 9.86 -18.70 1.82
C ALA A 31 9.23 -19.45 0.63
N GLY A 32 8.69 -18.73 -0.36
CA GLY A 32 8.14 -19.28 -1.57
C GLY A 32 9.18 -20.06 -2.39
N GLU A 33 10.40 -19.51 -2.53
CA GLU A 33 11.50 -20.21 -3.18
C GLU A 33 11.86 -21.52 -2.45
N GLY A 34 11.94 -21.48 -1.11
CA GLY A 34 12.20 -22.67 -0.30
C GLY A 34 11.12 -23.75 -0.41
N LEU A 35 9.88 -23.38 -0.74
CA LEU A 35 8.75 -24.28 -0.96
C LEU A 35 8.59 -24.72 -2.45
N GLY A 36 9.47 -24.28 -3.34
CA GLY A 36 9.39 -24.60 -4.78
C GLY A 36 8.32 -23.83 -5.55
N ILE A 37 7.73 -22.79 -4.96
CA ILE A 37 6.75 -21.88 -5.61
C ILE A 37 7.39 -20.51 -5.92
N GLY A 38 8.69 -20.51 -6.19
CA GLY A 38 9.44 -19.31 -6.54
C GLY A 38 8.86 -18.59 -7.76
N GLY A 39 9.10 -17.27 -7.82
CA GLY A 39 8.60 -16.40 -8.90
C GLY A 39 7.12 -16.04 -8.78
N SER A 40 6.43 -16.43 -7.70
CA SER A 40 5.06 -15.98 -7.42
C SER A 40 5.02 -14.52 -7.02
N GLN A 41 4.10 -13.77 -7.61
CA GLN A 41 3.93 -12.35 -7.38
C GLN A 41 3.03 -12.04 -6.16
N ILE A 42 2.32 -13.05 -5.66
CA ILE A 42 1.42 -12.91 -4.49
C ILE A 42 2.13 -12.36 -3.25
N SER A 43 3.43 -12.66 -3.09
CA SER A 43 4.27 -12.17 -2.00
C SER A 43 4.31 -10.64 -1.93
N VAL A 44 4.27 -9.96 -3.09
CA VAL A 44 4.30 -8.50 -3.17
C VAL A 44 3.02 -7.91 -2.58
N GLY A 45 1.86 -8.36 -3.05
CA GLY A 45 0.56 -7.86 -2.56
C GLY A 45 0.33 -8.19 -1.09
N LEU A 46 0.64 -9.43 -0.69
CA LEU A 46 0.42 -9.89 0.69
C LEU A 46 1.37 -9.18 1.67
N GLY A 47 2.66 -9.10 1.36
CA GLY A 47 3.64 -8.44 2.21
C GLY A 47 3.34 -6.95 2.40
N MET A 48 3.07 -6.23 1.30
CA MET A 48 2.71 -4.81 1.38
C MET A 48 1.37 -4.61 2.08
N GLY A 49 0.38 -5.46 1.80
CA GLY A 49 -0.94 -5.38 2.41
C GLY A 49 -0.93 -5.62 3.93
N LEU A 50 -0.18 -6.59 4.39
CA LEU A 50 0.01 -6.86 5.81
C LEU A 50 0.79 -5.73 6.50
N GLY A 51 1.90 -5.29 5.89
CA GLY A 51 2.73 -4.24 6.48
C GLY A 51 1.98 -2.91 6.61
N VAL A 52 1.46 -2.38 5.50
CA VAL A 52 0.72 -1.11 5.48
C VAL A 52 -0.58 -1.23 6.29
N GLY A 53 -1.34 -2.31 6.09
CA GLY A 53 -2.60 -2.54 6.77
C GLY A 53 -2.47 -2.58 8.30
N LEU A 54 -1.42 -3.23 8.82
CA LEU A 54 -1.18 -3.35 10.25
C LEU A 54 -0.97 -1.99 10.95
N PHE A 55 -0.13 -1.14 10.38
CA PHE A 55 0.17 0.16 10.97
C PHE A 55 -0.96 1.17 10.76
N GLN A 56 -1.63 1.14 9.62
CA GLN A 56 -2.81 1.97 9.36
C GLN A 56 -3.99 1.56 10.26
N GLU A 57 -4.20 0.27 10.49
CA GLU A 57 -5.22 -0.22 11.44
C GLU A 57 -4.98 0.36 12.83
N ARG A 58 -3.73 0.33 13.31
CA ARG A 58 -3.39 0.91 14.62
C ARG A 58 -3.68 2.41 14.69
N ALA A 59 -3.43 3.15 13.61
CA ALA A 59 -3.74 4.57 13.54
C ALA A 59 -5.25 4.85 13.50
N LEU A 60 -6.05 3.94 12.92
CA LEU A 60 -7.50 4.08 12.80
C LEU A 60 -8.31 3.43 13.94
N ARG A 61 -7.68 2.60 14.79
CA ARG A 61 -8.40 1.78 15.80
C ARG A 61 -9.34 2.57 16.72
N PHE A 62 -9.02 3.82 17.00
CA PHE A 62 -9.86 4.71 17.81
C PHE A 62 -11.09 5.24 17.07
N ARG A 63 -11.15 5.07 15.75
CA ARG A 63 -12.25 5.52 14.88
C ARG A 63 -13.13 4.38 14.38
N ILE A 64 -12.52 3.29 13.95
CA ILE A 64 -13.24 2.13 13.37
C ILE A 64 -13.40 0.98 14.37
N GLY A 65 -12.95 1.18 15.61
CA GLY A 65 -12.99 0.15 16.65
C GLY A 65 -11.85 -0.88 16.54
N PRO A 66 -11.74 -1.79 17.52
CA PRO A 66 -10.69 -2.80 17.61
C PRO A 66 -11.00 -3.99 16.67
N SER A 67 -10.99 -3.78 15.38
CA SER A 67 -11.29 -4.79 14.36
C SER A 67 -10.10 -5.01 13.45
N ARG A 68 -9.81 -6.26 13.11
CA ARG A 68 -8.81 -6.63 12.09
C ARG A 68 -9.32 -6.43 10.66
N ALA A 69 -10.52 -5.87 10.48
CA ALA A 69 -11.13 -5.69 9.17
C ALA A 69 -10.27 -4.82 8.24
N TRP A 70 -9.63 -3.76 8.78
CA TRP A 70 -8.74 -2.91 8.00
C TRP A 70 -7.51 -3.66 7.49
N LEU A 71 -6.86 -4.43 8.38
CA LEU A 71 -5.72 -5.27 8.01
C LEU A 71 -6.07 -6.22 6.87
N TRP A 72 -7.19 -6.96 7.02
CA TRP A 72 -7.61 -7.93 6.01
C TRP A 72 -8.07 -7.26 4.72
N ALA A 73 -8.77 -6.12 4.78
CA ALA A 73 -9.14 -5.35 3.58
C ALA A 73 -7.89 -4.89 2.82
N SER A 74 -6.85 -4.47 3.53
CA SER A 74 -5.56 -4.09 2.93
C SER A 74 -4.84 -5.31 2.34
N ALA A 75 -4.69 -6.38 3.13
CA ALA A 75 -3.97 -7.58 2.71
C ALA A 75 -4.63 -8.24 1.50
N LEU A 76 -5.93 -8.51 1.56
CA LEU A 76 -6.67 -9.17 0.48
C LEU A 76 -6.82 -8.25 -0.74
N GLY A 77 -7.11 -6.97 -0.52
CA GLY A 77 -7.25 -6.00 -1.59
C GLY A 77 -5.95 -5.82 -2.39
N LEU A 78 -4.81 -5.70 -1.71
CA LEU A 78 -3.52 -5.59 -2.41
C LEU A 78 -3.08 -6.91 -3.04
N THR A 79 -3.42 -8.05 -2.45
CA THR A 79 -3.03 -9.36 -2.98
C THR A 79 -3.80 -9.76 -4.23
N LEU A 80 -5.06 -9.35 -4.35
CA LEU A 80 -5.98 -9.84 -5.40
C LEU A 80 -5.44 -9.70 -6.83
N PRO A 81 -4.92 -8.57 -7.31
CA PRO A 81 -4.40 -8.45 -8.66
C PRO A 81 -3.17 -9.34 -8.93
N PHE A 82 -2.30 -9.51 -7.95
CA PHE A 82 -1.14 -10.40 -8.06
C PHE A 82 -1.57 -11.87 -8.12
N LEU A 83 -2.55 -12.25 -7.31
CA LEU A 83 -3.15 -13.59 -7.34
C LEU A 83 -3.75 -13.89 -8.72
N VAL A 84 -4.45 -12.93 -9.34
CA VAL A 84 -4.99 -13.09 -10.69
C VAL A 84 -3.89 -13.36 -11.71
N VAL A 85 -2.78 -12.62 -11.64
CA VAL A 85 -1.61 -12.82 -12.52
C VAL A 85 -1.00 -14.21 -12.32
N ASP A 86 -0.78 -14.62 -11.06
CA ASP A 86 -0.20 -15.92 -10.75
C ASP A 86 -1.11 -17.08 -11.17
N LEU A 87 -2.43 -16.96 -10.93
CA LEU A 87 -3.41 -17.98 -11.37
C LEU A 87 -3.50 -18.07 -12.89
N ALA A 88 -3.52 -16.95 -13.60
CA ALA A 88 -3.53 -16.95 -15.06
C ALA A 88 -2.30 -17.67 -15.63
N ARG A 89 -1.12 -17.44 -15.03
CA ARG A 89 0.12 -18.13 -15.38
C ARG A 89 0.03 -19.64 -15.12
N LEU A 90 -0.49 -20.05 -13.96
CA LEU A 90 -0.66 -21.46 -13.60
C LEU A 90 -1.64 -22.18 -14.51
N LEU A 91 -2.67 -21.50 -15.00
CA LEU A 91 -3.67 -22.04 -15.93
C LEU A 91 -3.20 -22.06 -17.39
N GLY A 92 -1.95 -21.69 -17.69
CA GLY A 92 -1.41 -21.65 -19.05
C GLY A 92 -1.89 -20.44 -19.89
N HIS A 93 -2.53 -19.45 -19.28
CA HIS A 93 -3.01 -18.22 -19.93
C HIS A 93 -2.30 -16.98 -19.35
N PRO A 94 -0.97 -16.84 -19.54
CA PRO A 94 -0.22 -15.75 -18.93
C PRO A 94 -0.73 -14.39 -19.39
N ILE A 95 -1.07 -13.53 -18.44
CA ILE A 95 -1.40 -12.12 -18.68
C ILE A 95 -0.07 -11.36 -18.82
N PRO A 96 0.05 -10.40 -19.77
CA PRO A 96 1.21 -9.53 -19.84
C PRO A 96 1.43 -8.85 -18.48
N TYR A 97 2.57 -9.16 -17.84
CA TYR A 97 2.84 -8.71 -16.49
C TYR A 97 3.63 -7.40 -16.49
N SER A 98 3.11 -6.43 -15.75
CA SER A 98 3.81 -5.23 -15.36
C SER A 98 3.64 -5.04 -13.86
N LEU A 99 4.75 -5.08 -13.12
CA LEU A 99 4.74 -4.87 -11.67
C LEU A 99 4.00 -3.59 -11.30
N TYR A 100 4.32 -2.49 -11.97
CA TYR A 100 3.76 -1.17 -11.67
C TYR A 100 2.26 -1.08 -11.97
N ALA A 101 1.82 -1.63 -13.11
CA ALA A 101 0.39 -1.68 -13.45
C ALA A 101 -0.39 -2.54 -12.45
N THR A 102 0.21 -3.65 -12.00
CA THR A 102 -0.40 -4.54 -11.00
C THR A 102 -0.49 -3.86 -9.62
N ILE A 103 0.53 -3.06 -9.22
CA ILE A 103 0.48 -2.25 -7.99
C ILE A 103 -0.64 -1.20 -8.08
N ILE A 104 -0.83 -0.54 -9.22
CA ILE A 104 -1.92 0.43 -9.40
C ILE A 104 -3.29 -0.26 -9.27
N ALA A 105 -3.47 -1.41 -9.93
CA ALA A 105 -4.69 -2.22 -9.78
C ALA A 105 -4.91 -2.67 -8.33
N ALA A 106 -3.83 -3.02 -7.61
CA ALA A 106 -3.88 -3.36 -6.20
C ALA A 106 -4.31 -2.17 -5.33
N GLY A 107 -3.87 -0.95 -5.66
CA GLY A 107 -4.33 0.28 -5.02
C GLY A 107 -5.84 0.53 -5.19
N VAL A 108 -6.39 0.26 -6.37
CA VAL A 108 -7.83 0.33 -6.64
C VAL A 108 -8.59 -0.69 -5.80
N SER A 109 -8.17 -1.97 -5.83
CA SER A 109 -8.88 -3.04 -5.14
C SER A 109 -8.81 -2.91 -3.62
N ALA A 110 -7.66 -2.53 -3.06
CA ALA A 110 -7.51 -2.23 -1.64
C ALA A 110 -8.35 -1.01 -1.24
N GLY A 111 -8.30 0.07 -2.04
CA GLY A 111 -9.11 1.26 -1.83
C GLY A 111 -10.60 0.94 -1.79
N ALA A 112 -11.10 0.10 -2.70
CA ALA A 112 -12.49 -0.33 -2.74
C ALA A 112 -12.90 -1.19 -1.52
N ALA A 113 -12.01 -2.09 -1.08
CA ALA A 113 -12.25 -2.90 0.12
C ALA A 113 -12.29 -2.04 1.39
N GLN A 114 -11.32 -1.12 1.54
CA GLN A 114 -11.20 -0.20 2.68
C GLN A 114 -12.33 0.85 2.73
N ALA A 115 -12.81 1.33 1.56
CA ALA A 115 -13.86 2.33 1.48
C ALA A 115 -15.15 1.88 2.19
N ARG A 116 -15.45 0.58 2.20
CA ARG A 116 -16.60 0.03 2.93
C ARG A 116 -16.49 0.26 4.43
N LEU A 117 -15.28 0.18 4.99
CA LEU A 117 -15.01 0.37 6.42
C LEU A 117 -15.02 1.85 6.83
N LEU A 118 -14.84 2.76 5.86
CA LEU A 118 -14.82 4.20 6.09
C LEU A 118 -16.21 4.86 5.92
N ARG A 119 -17.19 4.16 5.38
CA ARG A 119 -18.58 4.66 5.23
C ARG A 119 -19.19 5.17 6.55
N PRO A 120 -19.06 4.44 7.68
CA PRO A 120 -19.61 4.92 8.94
C PRO A 120 -18.97 6.23 9.45
N LEU A 121 -17.78 6.56 8.94
CA LEU A 121 -17.09 7.82 9.23
C LEU A 121 -17.51 8.95 8.26
N GLY A 122 -18.47 8.69 7.34
CA GLY A 122 -18.92 9.67 6.35
C GLY A 122 -17.95 9.90 5.19
N ILE A 123 -16.85 9.13 5.08
CA ILE A 123 -15.89 9.29 3.99
C ILE A 123 -16.48 8.72 2.69
N ALA A 124 -16.55 9.56 1.65
CA ALA A 124 -17.04 9.14 0.35
C ALA A 124 -16.13 8.05 -0.23
N ALA A 125 -16.75 6.94 -0.68
CA ALA A 125 -16.02 5.79 -1.21
C ALA A 125 -15.14 6.19 -2.42
N SER A 126 -15.67 7.05 -3.30
CA SER A 126 -14.91 7.55 -4.46
C SER A 126 -13.67 8.34 -4.03
N ALA A 127 -13.79 9.23 -3.06
CA ALA A 127 -12.66 10.01 -2.56
C ALA A 127 -11.56 9.09 -1.99
N TRP A 128 -11.94 8.06 -1.23
CA TRP A 128 -10.97 7.11 -0.69
C TRP A 128 -10.31 6.25 -1.78
N VAL A 129 -11.09 5.68 -2.70
CA VAL A 129 -10.55 4.87 -3.81
C VAL A 129 -9.60 5.70 -4.66
N THR A 130 -9.98 6.95 -4.99
CA THR A 130 -9.11 7.86 -5.75
C THR A 130 -7.81 8.15 -5.00
N ALA A 131 -7.88 8.47 -3.71
CA ALA A 131 -6.70 8.75 -2.90
C ALA A 131 -5.78 7.52 -2.78
N SER A 132 -6.36 6.32 -2.61
CA SER A 132 -5.63 5.05 -2.61
C SER A 132 -4.95 4.82 -3.95
N THR A 133 -5.68 4.95 -5.07
CA THR A 133 -5.14 4.76 -6.41
C THR A 133 -4.00 5.73 -6.70
N VAL A 134 -4.19 7.03 -6.42
CA VAL A 134 -3.16 8.05 -6.60
C VAL A 134 -1.93 7.75 -5.74
N GLY A 135 -2.15 7.38 -4.48
CA GLY A 135 -1.06 7.04 -3.56
C GLY A 135 -0.23 5.84 -4.03
N TRP A 136 -0.89 4.74 -4.44
CA TRP A 136 -0.19 3.56 -4.97
C TRP A 136 0.46 3.81 -6.32
N THR A 137 -0.14 4.65 -7.18
CA THR A 137 0.49 5.10 -8.44
C THR A 137 1.77 5.88 -8.15
N ALA A 138 1.72 6.86 -7.25
CA ALA A 138 2.89 7.65 -6.87
C ALA A 138 3.99 6.76 -6.26
N ALA A 139 3.60 5.81 -5.41
CA ALA A 139 4.54 4.86 -4.81
C ALA A 139 5.18 3.94 -5.86
N SER A 140 4.41 3.46 -6.85
CA SER A 140 4.95 2.65 -7.95
C SER A 140 5.91 3.45 -8.83
N LEU A 141 5.64 4.73 -9.07
CA LEU A 141 6.56 5.61 -9.79
C LEU A 141 7.88 5.82 -9.04
N MET A 142 7.85 5.88 -7.70
CA MET A 142 9.09 5.93 -6.91
C MET A 142 9.88 4.63 -7.04
N GLY A 143 9.22 3.48 -7.09
CA GLY A 143 9.89 2.20 -7.38
C GLY A 143 10.55 2.21 -8.76
N ALA A 144 9.82 2.61 -9.80
CA ALA A 144 10.36 2.72 -11.16
C ALA A 144 11.52 3.71 -11.25
N LEU A 145 11.46 4.81 -10.53
CA LEU A 145 12.54 5.78 -10.43
C LEU A 145 13.76 5.17 -9.74
N ALA A 146 13.59 4.44 -8.64
CA ALA A 146 14.68 3.75 -7.95
C ALA A 146 15.37 2.74 -8.86
N ASP A 147 14.63 1.94 -9.62
CA ASP A 147 15.18 0.99 -10.60
C ASP A 147 15.95 1.71 -11.71
N SER A 148 15.42 2.83 -12.20
CA SER A 148 16.10 3.66 -13.19
C SER A 148 17.41 4.23 -12.64
N PHE A 149 17.42 4.69 -11.40
CA PHE A 149 18.66 5.20 -10.77
C PHE A 149 19.73 4.14 -10.66
N THR A 150 19.41 2.89 -10.37
CA THR A 150 20.41 1.81 -10.31
C THR A 150 21.06 1.54 -11.67
N ALA A 151 20.31 1.74 -12.75
CA ALA A 151 20.82 1.57 -14.11
C ALA A 151 21.75 2.71 -14.58
N TRP A 152 21.51 3.94 -14.10
CA TRP A 152 22.18 5.15 -14.63
C TRP A 152 23.18 5.78 -13.65
N SER A 153 23.09 5.48 -12.36
CA SER A 153 23.92 6.12 -11.34
C SER A 153 25.30 5.46 -11.23
N PRO A 154 26.40 6.24 -11.21
CA PRO A 154 27.71 5.74 -10.86
C PRO A 154 27.84 5.39 -9.36
N VAL A 155 26.85 5.77 -8.54
CA VAL A 155 26.86 5.53 -7.09
C VAL A 155 26.57 4.06 -6.82
N ARG A 156 27.60 3.35 -6.36
CA ARG A 156 27.54 1.90 -6.06
C ARG A 156 27.81 1.65 -4.57
N GLY A 157 27.64 0.39 -4.15
CA GLY A 157 27.88 -0.01 -2.76
C GLY A 157 26.86 0.57 -1.78
N VAL A 158 27.30 0.82 -0.56
CA VAL A 158 26.42 1.31 0.54
C VAL A 158 25.72 2.64 0.20
N PRO A 159 26.39 3.68 -0.35
CA PRO A 159 25.70 4.92 -0.71
C PRO A 159 24.59 4.70 -1.76
N GLY A 160 24.84 3.85 -2.77
CA GLY A 160 23.83 3.51 -3.77
C GLY A 160 22.62 2.78 -3.18
N ALA A 161 22.86 1.85 -2.28
CA ALA A 161 21.80 1.14 -1.56
C ALA A 161 20.97 2.09 -0.67
N LEU A 162 21.61 3.02 0.04
CA LEU A 162 20.92 4.03 0.84
C LEU A 162 20.08 4.98 -0.02
N LEU A 163 20.60 5.40 -1.16
CA LEU A 163 19.84 6.22 -2.11
C LEU A 163 18.60 5.47 -2.62
N TYR A 164 18.78 4.21 -3.06
CA TYR A 164 17.69 3.35 -3.50
C TYR A 164 16.61 3.22 -2.43
N LEU A 165 17.00 2.86 -1.20
CA LEU A 165 16.08 2.73 -0.07
C LEU A 165 15.37 4.05 0.26
N GLY A 166 16.07 5.19 0.14
CA GLY A 166 15.50 6.53 0.35
C GLY A 166 14.40 6.83 -0.67
N VAL A 167 14.65 6.55 -1.96
CA VAL A 167 13.64 6.74 -3.02
C VAL A 167 12.44 5.81 -2.84
N VAL A 168 12.69 4.54 -2.52
CA VAL A 168 11.61 3.58 -2.23
C VAL A 168 10.81 4.00 -1.00
N ALA A 169 11.46 4.49 0.07
CA ALA A 169 10.79 4.99 1.26
C ALA A 169 9.92 6.23 0.97
N ALA A 170 10.32 7.09 0.02
CA ALA A 170 9.52 8.21 -0.43
C ALA A 170 8.15 7.76 -1.00
N GLY A 171 8.08 6.58 -1.60
CA GLY A 171 6.81 5.97 -2.03
C GLY A 171 5.82 5.80 -0.89
N GLY A 172 6.28 5.33 0.28
CA GLY A 172 5.43 5.21 1.47
C GLY A 172 4.96 6.57 2.01
N LEU A 173 5.80 7.61 1.93
CA LEU A 173 5.41 8.98 2.30
C LEU A 173 4.33 9.53 1.36
N LEU A 174 4.49 9.35 0.04
CA LEU A 174 3.51 9.79 -0.95
C LEU A 174 2.17 9.06 -0.80
N LEU A 175 2.20 7.74 -0.56
CA LEU A 175 1.00 6.96 -0.24
C LEU A 175 0.30 7.50 1.01
N GLY A 176 1.05 7.76 2.09
CA GLY A 176 0.52 8.31 3.33
C GLY A 176 -0.05 9.72 3.14
N ALA A 177 0.61 10.57 2.38
CA ALA A 177 0.15 11.92 2.07
C ALA A 177 -1.16 11.89 1.27
N ALA A 178 -1.22 11.13 0.17
CA ALA A 178 -2.41 11.01 -0.67
C ALA A 178 -3.62 10.48 0.12
N THR A 179 -3.43 9.39 0.89
CA THR A 179 -4.51 8.76 1.67
C THR A 179 -4.90 9.56 2.91
N SER A 180 -4.11 10.55 3.34
CA SER A 180 -4.49 11.47 4.41
C SER A 180 -5.55 12.48 4.00
N VAL A 181 -5.64 12.83 2.72
CA VAL A 181 -6.54 13.88 2.22
C VAL A 181 -8.00 13.62 2.59
N PRO A 182 -8.62 12.46 2.23
CA PRO A 182 -10.02 12.20 2.59
C PRO A 182 -10.25 12.03 4.09
N LEU A 183 -9.22 11.72 4.88
CA LEU A 183 -9.32 11.63 6.33
C LEU A 183 -9.39 13.00 7.02
N ARG A 184 -8.93 14.06 6.35
CA ARG A 184 -8.85 15.43 6.88
C ARG A 184 -10.01 16.32 6.44
N THR A 185 -10.61 16.06 5.28
CA THR A 185 -11.65 16.90 4.67
C THR A 185 -13.00 16.80 5.36
N GLN A 186 -13.14 15.97 6.38
CA GLN A 186 -14.36 15.89 7.19
C GLN A 186 -14.37 16.97 8.28
N ALA A 187 -14.56 18.23 7.87
CA ALA A 187 -15.09 19.25 8.77
C ALA A 187 -16.57 18.93 9.05
N TYR A 188 -16.91 18.91 10.30
CA TYR A 188 -18.24 18.58 10.81
C TYR A 188 -19.31 19.55 10.25
N PRO A 189 -20.49 19.08 9.78
CA PRO A 189 -21.57 19.96 9.35
C PRO A 189 -22.23 20.78 10.48
N GLY A 190 -21.72 20.73 11.69
CA GLY A 190 -22.33 21.34 12.89
C GLY A 190 -21.67 22.59 13.46
N SER A 191 -20.76 23.25 12.74
CA SER A 191 -20.09 24.46 13.24
C SER A 191 -20.65 25.78 12.66
N LEU A 192 -21.87 25.77 12.14
CA LEU A 192 -22.57 26.98 11.63
C LEU A 192 -23.91 27.24 12.37
N GLU A 193 -24.03 26.87 13.65
CA GLU A 193 -25.12 27.36 14.51
C GLU A 193 -24.55 28.19 15.67
#